data_2ed0bfd7784ad381be4675e581cc84d8
#
_entry.id   2ed0bfd7784ad381be4675e581cc84d8
#
_cell.length_a   1.000
_cell.length_b   1.000
_cell.length_c   1.000
_cell.angle_alpha   90.00
_cell.angle_beta   90.00
_cell.angle_gamma   90.00
#
_symmetry.space_group_name_H-M   'P 1'
#
loop_
_entity.id
_entity.type
_entity.pdbx_description
1 polymer ?
#
loop_
_entity_poly.entity_id
_entity_poly.type
_entity_poly.pdbx_seq_one_letter_code
_entity_poly.pdbx_strand_id
1 'polypeptide(L)'
;MIPVLYKANATNFTTFGIGVLKDCTSCEVTEERNGAYECVLKYPITGAMYKELATERLVKAKPNDTADDQVFRIYRISTPINGEVTVYAQHISYDLSNVAALQWSAESISPSLAMDRVFSNTATAHNFTFQTDYSSAKPFSVSKPQSVRACLGGVVGSFLDLWGGEFEWDNFKVIHHQGRGTKTGVVIEYGKNLTDLEHDSENTDVFTDLLPYAVITAEDGTETAVTLPEVLLPITDTTLVQRKTLIRDFTEYFDDENPVTEEGLRAYANNYLKNNPLGTSVPTLTIAFEPLWKQPDYAATLERVSLCDTVTIRHSVLGITAKAKVITTEYDTLAEKYISITLGSAKANLLDNVSAAESAAEEASTKIDRFPVLMNSAIKNATGLITGQSGGYVVINTASENGHPYELLILDAPSVEEAVNVWRWNVGGLGFSSNGYNGPYETAITADGQIVADFITSGTLVANIIKAGVLQSQDGSSYWDLETGEVVLRAYATTDSVDKVGDRVTEIENQKMYRLVISSSNGNIFKNGIINTTLYATVFSWDENVTDTLDENQFIWTRFSEDAEADKLWNDAHFGGTKSIEITSDDVKVRATFFCDLIDTTTRNSLLG
;
A
#
# COMPACT_ATOMS: atom_id res chain seq x y z
N MET A 1 -1.29 6.31 -24.70
CA MET A 1 -2.44 5.53 -25.26
C MET A 1 -3.74 5.98 -24.61
N ILE A 2 -4.89 5.97 -25.30
CA ILE A 2 -6.20 6.28 -24.69
C ILE A 2 -6.85 4.96 -24.27
N PRO A 3 -7.31 4.81 -23.01
CA PRO A 3 -7.94 3.60 -22.53
C PRO A 3 -9.25 3.27 -23.28
N VAL A 4 -9.60 1.98 -23.36
CA VAL A 4 -10.78 1.49 -24.07
C VAL A 4 -11.64 0.67 -23.12
N LEU A 5 -12.95 0.95 -23.09
CA LEU A 5 -13.93 0.28 -22.24
C LEU A 5 -14.57 -0.92 -22.96
N TYR A 6 -14.67 -2.05 -22.28
CA TYR A 6 -15.28 -3.29 -22.78
C TYR A 6 -16.39 -3.80 -21.85
N LYS A 7 -17.20 -4.71 -22.38
CA LYS A 7 -18.20 -5.43 -21.58
C LYS A 7 -17.52 -6.38 -20.57
N ALA A 8 -18.21 -6.67 -19.48
CA ALA A 8 -17.72 -7.54 -18.40
C ALA A 8 -17.27 -8.95 -18.88
N ASN A 9 -17.91 -9.47 -19.91
CA ASN A 9 -17.65 -10.81 -20.47
C ASN A 9 -16.86 -10.77 -21.79
N ALA A 10 -16.20 -9.66 -22.12
CA ALA A 10 -15.39 -9.58 -23.32
C ALA A 10 -14.15 -10.47 -23.21
N THR A 11 -13.84 -11.18 -24.30
CA THR A 11 -12.66 -12.04 -24.44
C THR A 11 -11.77 -11.60 -25.60
N ASN A 12 -12.23 -10.66 -26.41
CA ASN A 12 -11.50 -10.08 -27.53
C ASN A 12 -11.32 -8.57 -27.33
N PHE A 13 -10.11 -8.12 -27.31
CA PHE A 13 -9.71 -6.74 -27.02
C PHE A 13 -9.04 -6.04 -28.22
N THR A 14 -9.21 -6.57 -29.43
CA THR A 14 -8.68 -5.98 -30.68
C THR A 14 -9.58 -4.89 -31.26
N THR A 15 -10.80 -4.73 -30.73
CA THR A 15 -11.79 -3.74 -31.15
C THR A 15 -11.79 -2.53 -30.21
N PHE A 16 -12.61 -1.52 -30.55
CA PHE A 16 -12.85 -0.36 -29.69
C PHE A 16 -13.91 -0.62 -28.58
N GLY A 17 -14.32 -1.88 -28.38
CA GLY A 17 -15.20 -2.29 -27.29
C GLY A 17 -16.53 -1.56 -27.24
N ILE A 18 -16.91 -1.06 -26.05
CA ILE A 18 -18.07 -0.17 -25.84
C ILE A 18 -17.71 1.24 -26.33
N GLY A 19 -16.46 1.67 -26.11
CA GLY A 19 -15.96 2.96 -26.58
C GLY A 19 -14.61 3.33 -26.01
N VAL A 20 -14.00 4.32 -26.62
CA VAL A 20 -12.71 4.89 -26.22
C VAL A 20 -12.96 5.96 -25.15
N LEU A 21 -12.22 5.90 -24.05
CA LEU A 21 -12.33 6.84 -22.92
C LEU A 21 -11.53 8.12 -23.20
N LYS A 22 -11.85 8.81 -24.29
CA LYS A 22 -11.10 9.98 -24.79
C LYS A 22 -11.09 11.18 -23.84
N ASP A 23 -12.10 11.26 -22.96
CA ASP A 23 -12.25 12.34 -21.99
C ASP A 23 -11.55 11.99 -20.65
N CYS A 24 -10.81 10.87 -20.59
CA CYS A 24 -10.03 10.46 -19.41
C CYS A 24 -8.94 11.49 -19.10
N THR A 25 -8.91 11.95 -17.85
CA THR A 25 -7.99 13.01 -17.39
C THR A 25 -6.72 12.45 -16.77
N SER A 26 -6.76 11.21 -16.23
CA SER A 26 -5.63 10.46 -15.70
C SER A 26 -5.90 8.97 -15.89
N CYS A 27 -4.85 8.20 -16.19
CA CYS A 27 -4.90 6.74 -16.24
C CYS A 27 -3.53 6.19 -15.85
N GLU A 28 -3.44 5.73 -14.62
CA GLU A 28 -2.21 5.28 -13.97
C GLU A 28 -2.29 3.78 -13.74
N VAL A 29 -1.24 3.07 -14.14
CA VAL A 29 -1.12 1.63 -13.95
C VAL A 29 0.05 1.34 -13.04
N THR A 30 -0.21 0.66 -11.94
CA THR A 30 0.79 0.17 -10.99
C THR A 30 0.95 -1.33 -11.14
N GLU A 31 2.19 -1.79 -11.38
CA GLU A 31 2.54 -3.21 -11.38
C GLU A 31 3.64 -3.47 -10.36
N GLU A 32 3.38 -4.37 -9.41
CA GLU A 32 4.34 -4.82 -8.42
C GLU A 32 4.79 -6.25 -8.72
N ARG A 33 6.07 -6.49 -8.49
CA ARG A 33 6.65 -7.82 -8.59
C ARG A 33 5.98 -8.81 -7.64
N ASN A 34 5.30 -9.81 -8.17
CA ASN A 34 4.50 -10.78 -7.38
C ASN A 34 3.46 -10.12 -6.47
N GLY A 35 3.00 -8.92 -6.79
CA GLY A 35 2.14 -8.11 -5.95
C GLY A 35 0.93 -7.54 -6.66
N ALA A 36 0.62 -6.28 -6.37
CA ALA A 36 -0.48 -5.55 -6.96
C ALA A 36 -0.30 -5.33 -8.46
N TYR A 37 -1.41 -5.40 -9.20
CA TYR A 37 -1.47 -5.02 -10.59
C TYR A 37 -2.80 -4.34 -10.85
N GLU A 38 -2.79 -3.02 -10.81
CA GLU A 38 -4.00 -2.21 -10.74
C GLU A 38 -3.94 -1.04 -11.73
N CYS A 39 -5.11 -0.55 -12.09
CA CYS A 39 -5.29 0.64 -12.93
C CYS A 39 -6.25 1.59 -12.23
N VAL A 40 -5.83 2.82 -12.04
CA VAL A 40 -6.65 3.91 -11.51
C VAL A 40 -6.82 4.95 -12.58
N LEU A 41 -8.05 5.27 -12.94
CA LEU A 41 -8.33 6.32 -13.91
C LEU A 41 -9.33 7.34 -13.39
N LYS A 42 -9.21 8.58 -13.85
CA LYS A 42 -10.13 9.67 -13.56
C LYS A 42 -10.90 10.05 -14.81
N TYR A 43 -12.21 10.26 -14.65
CA TYR A 43 -13.09 10.54 -15.76
C TYR A 43 -14.15 11.58 -15.40
N PRO A 44 -14.35 12.66 -16.20
CA PRO A 44 -15.34 13.68 -15.89
C PRO A 44 -16.77 13.17 -16.08
N ILE A 45 -17.68 13.58 -15.20
CA ILE A 45 -19.11 13.21 -15.27
C ILE A 45 -19.79 13.74 -16.54
N THR A 46 -19.21 14.76 -17.17
CA THR A 46 -19.65 15.32 -18.45
C THR A 46 -19.11 14.56 -19.66
N GLY A 47 -18.17 13.64 -19.45
CA GLY A 47 -17.54 12.86 -20.52
C GLY A 47 -18.54 11.92 -21.21
N ALA A 48 -18.31 11.70 -22.51
CA ALA A 48 -19.24 10.95 -23.36
C ALA A 48 -19.51 9.52 -22.88
N MET A 49 -18.52 8.89 -22.25
CA MET A 49 -18.58 7.50 -21.78
C MET A 49 -18.91 7.37 -20.28
N TYR A 50 -19.18 8.46 -19.57
CA TYR A 50 -19.45 8.44 -18.13
C TYR A 50 -20.56 7.44 -17.73
N LYS A 51 -21.69 7.44 -18.47
CA LYS A 51 -22.84 6.54 -18.21
C LYS A 51 -22.53 5.07 -18.46
N GLU A 52 -21.48 4.80 -19.22
CA GLU A 52 -21.01 3.46 -19.52
C GLU A 52 -19.98 2.94 -18.51
N LEU A 53 -19.47 3.78 -17.60
CA LEU A 53 -18.61 3.32 -16.52
C LEU A 53 -19.45 2.59 -15.47
N ALA A 54 -19.14 1.31 -15.26
CA ALA A 54 -19.80 0.47 -14.26
C ALA A 54 -18.83 -0.59 -13.74
N THR A 55 -19.05 -1.05 -12.52
CA THR A 55 -18.34 -2.20 -11.96
C THR A 55 -18.49 -3.42 -12.88
N GLU A 56 -17.55 -4.36 -12.78
CA GLU A 56 -17.43 -5.56 -13.62
C GLU A 56 -16.99 -5.30 -15.07
N ARG A 57 -17.17 -4.11 -15.63
CA ARG A 57 -16.66 -3.77 -16.96
C ARG A 57 -15.15 -3.77 -17.01
N LEU A 58 -14.60 -3.93 -18.22
CA LEU A 58 -13.17 -4.06 -18.44
C LEU A 58 -12.60 -2.79 -19.08
N VAL A 59 -11.45 -2.35 -18.61
CA VAL A 59 -10.67 -1.26 -19.19
C VAL A 59 -9.39 -1.84 -19.76
N LYS A 60 -9.11 -1.57 -21.03
CA LYS A 60 -7.82 -1.87 -21.64
C LYS A 60 -6.93 -0.64 -21.58
N ALA A 61 -5.75 -0.79 -20.97
CA ALA A 61 -4.75 0.27 -20.77
C ALA A 61 -3.34 -0.26 -21.01
N LYS A 62 -2.41 0.64 -21.33
CA LYS A 62 -0.99 0.31 -21.48
C LYS A 62 -0.29 0.38 -20.12
N PRO A 63 0.34 -0.72 -19.66
CA PRO A 63 0.90 -0.77 -18.31
C PRO A 63 2.34 -0.25 -18.21
N ASN A 64 3.09 -0.26 -19.31
CA ASN A 64 4.49 0.18 -19.37
C ASN A 64 4.95 0.33 -20.85
N ASP A 65 6.20 0.71 -21.07
CA ASP A 65 6.75 0.96 -22.41
C ASP A 65 6.94 -0.29 -23.26
N THR A 66 7.07 -1.46 -22.65
CA THR A 66 7.50 -2.71 -23.31
C THR A 66 6.40 -3.74 -23.45
N ALA A 67 5.44 -3.78 -22.52
CA ALA A 67 4.35 -4.74 -22.55
C ALA A 67 3.25 -4.34 -23.54
N ASP A 68 2.52 -5.33 -24.02
CA ASP A 68 1.26 -5.13 -24.72
C ASP A 68 0.19 -4.57 -23.79
N ASP A 69 -0.87 -4.01 -24.38
CA ASP A 69 -2.00 -3.49 -23.62
C ASP A 69 -2.62 -4.58 -22.72
N GLN A 70 -2.87 -4.23 -21.48
CA GLN A 70 -3.44 -5.12 -20.48
C GLN A 70 -4.88 -4.75 -20.15
N VAL A 71 -5.63 -5.72 -19.64
CA VAL A 71 -7.06 -5.59 -19.34
C VAL A 71 -7.28 -5.61 -17.83
N PHE A 72 -8.05 -4.64 -17.35
CA PHE A 72 -8.33 -4.43 -15.93
C PHE A 72 -9.85 -4.45 -15.70
N ARG A 73 -10.31 -5.17 -14.69
CA ARG A 73 -11.72 -5.23 -14.27
C ARG A 73 -12.02 -4.15 -13.25
N ILE A 74 -13.02 -3.32 -13.54
CA ILE A 74 -13.48 -2.27 -12.64
C ILE A 74 -14.15 -2.93 -11.43
N TYR A 75 -13.61 -2.71 -10.23
CA TYR A 75 -14.18 -3.19 -8.99
C TYR A 75 -14.80 -2.08 -8.13
N ARG A 76 -14.39 -0.82 -8.37
CA ARG A 76 -14.87 0.31 -7.58
C ARG A 76 -14.92 1.59 -8.42
N ILE A 77 -15.96 2.38 -8.22
CA ILE A 77 -16.08 3.74 -8.78
C ILE A 77 -16.40 4.68 -7.63
N SER A 78 -15.58 5.68 -7.42
CA SER A 78 -15.79 6.74 -6.42
C SER A 78 -16.25 8.01 -7.12
N THR A 79 -17.36 8.59 -6.64
CA THR A 79 -17.98 9.77 -7.24
C THR A 79 -17.94 10.92 -6.24
N PRO A 80 -16.87 11.72 -6.22
CA PRO A 80 -16.80 12.91 -5.38
C PRO A 80 -17.61 14.08 -5.97
N ILE A 81 -17.82 15.12 -5.16
CA ILE A 81 -18.62 16.30 -5.54
C ILE A 81 -17.97 17.15 -6.65
N ASN A 82 -16.67 16.98 -6.90
CA ASN A 82 -15.89 17.82 -7.82
C ASN A 82 -16.18 17.61 -9.33
N GLY A 83 -17.11 16.75 -9.69
CA GLY A 83 -17.50 16.51 -11.09
C GLY A 83 -16.60 15.55 -11.85
N GLU A 84 -15.71 14.84 -11.18
CA GLU A 84 -14.82 13.83 -11.74
C GLU A 84 -14.94 12.53 -10.93
N VAL A 85 -15.07 11.39 -11.57
CA VAL A 85 -15.08 10.08 -10.91
C VAL A 85 -13.71 9.44 -10.97
N THR A 86 -13.36 8.74 -9.89
CA THR A 86 -12.19 7.85 -9.86
C THR A 86 -12.65 6.41 -10.02
N VAL A 87 -12.12 5.74 -11.02
CA VAL A 87 -12.40 4.34 -11.34
C VAL A 87 -11.19 3.51 -10.96
N TYR A 88 -11.41 2.52 -10.10
CA TYR A 88 -10.42 1.56 -9.66
C TYR A 88 -10.64 0.23 -10.34
N ALA A 89 -9.61 -0.29 -10.99
CA ALA A 89 -9.68 -1.55 -11.71
C ALA A 89 -8.46 -2.41 -11.40
N GLN A 90 -8.68 -3.71 -11.22
CA GLN A 90 -7.63 -4.70 -11.02
C GLN A 90 -7.37 -5.45 -12.31
N HIS A 91 -6.11 -5.85 -12.54
CA HIS A 91 -5.75 -6.66 -13.71
C HIS A 91 -6.63 -7.92 -13.79
N ILE A 92 -6.96 -8.35 -15.00
CA ILE A 92 -7.88 -9.47 -15.21
C ILE A 92 -7.45 -10.76 -14.48
N SER A 93 -6.15 -10.92 -14.16
CA SER A 93 -5.63 -12.04 -13.38
C SER A 93 -6.25 -12.17 -11.98
N TYR A 94 -6.83 -11.12 -11.44
CA TYR A 94 -7.55 -11.17 -10.16
C TYR A 94 -8.84 -12.00 -10.25
N ASP A 95 -9.37 -12.23 -11.45
CA ASP A 95 -10.49 -13.15 -11.65
C ASP A 95 -10.17 -14.57 -11.15
N LEU A 96 -8.88 -14.96 -11.12
CA LEU A 96 -8.42 -16.23 -10.55
C LEU A 96 -8.67 -16.35 -9.04
N SER A 97 -8.92 -15.26 -8.34
CA SER A 97 -9.34 -15.28 -6.93
C SER A 97 -10.77 -15.83 -6.75
N ASN A 98 -11.57 -15.78 -7.82
CA ASN A 98 -12.95 -16.25 -7.84
C ASN A 98 -13.10 -17.63 -8.51
N VAL A 99 -12.02 -18.25 -8.93
CA VAL A 99 -11.99 -19.59 -9.51
C VAL A 99 -11.49 -20.57 -8.45
N ALA A 100 -12.36 -21.49 -8.01
CA ALA A 100 -12.02 -22.46 -6.99
C ALA A 100 -11.29 -23.66 -7.60
N ALA A 101 -10.04 -23.88 -7.19
CA ALA A 101 -9.29 -25.13 -7.41
C ALA A 101 -9.76 -26.20 -6.43
N LEU A 102 -9.96 -27.43 -6.91
CA LEU A 102 -10.39 -28.57 -6.12
C LEU A 102 -9.20 -29.32 -5.51
N GLN A 103 -9.45 -30.03 -4.43
CA GLN A 103 -8.45 -30.79 -3.68
C GLN A 103 -7.74 -31.84 -4.54
N TRP A 104 -6.42 -31.93 -4.43
CA TRP A 104 -5.59 -33.00 -4.97
C TRP A 104 -4.15 -32.92 -4.41
N SER A 105 -3.39 -34.02 -4.51
CA SER A 105 -1.98 -34.09 -4.07
C SER A 105 -1.12 -34.84 -5.07
N ALA A 106 0.19 -34.61 -5.04
CA ALA A 106 1.21 -35.38 -5.73
C ALA A 106 2.53 -35.27 -4.96
N GLU A 107 3.17 -36.43 -4.68
CA GLU A 107 4.47 -36.49 -3.97
C GLU A 107 5.63 -35.88 -4.78
N SER A 108 5.55 -35.97 -6.12
CA SER A 108 6.57 -35.41 -7.01
C SER A 108 5.93 -35.03 -8.35
N ILE A 109 5.90 -33.76 -8.64
CA ILE A 109 5.30 -33.23 -9.87
C ILE A 109 6.12 -32.07 -10.40
N SER A 110 6.26 -31.98 -11.74
CA SER A 110 6.91 -30.80 -12.35
C SER A 110 6.00 -29.56 -12.23
N PRO A 111 6.58 -28.36 -12.16
CA PRO A 111 5.81 -27.12 -12.02
C PRO A 111 4.75 -26.92 -13.11
N SER A 112 5.10 -27.25 -14.37
CA SER A 112 4.15 -27.14 -15.49
C SER A 112 2.94 -28.06 -15.30
N LEU A 113 3.19 -29.35 -14.96
CA LEU A 113 2.10 -30.32 -14.74
C LEU A 113 1.28 -29.97 -13.48
N ALA A 114 1.92 -29.44 -12.44
CA ALA A 114 1.22 -29.02 -11.23
C ALA A 114 0.20 -27.92 -11.56
N MET A 115 0.63 -26.90 -12.30
CA MET A 115 -0.26 -25.80 -12.68
C MET A 115 -1.29 -26.20 -13.73
N ASP A 116 -0.94 -27.02 -14.71
CA ASP A 116 -1.91 -27.59 -15.65
C ASP A 116 -3.03 -28.31 -14.90
N ARG A 117 -2.69 -29.01 -13.82
CA ARG A 117 -3.67 -29.70 -12.98
C ARG A 117 -4.49 -28.74 -12.12
N VAL A 118 -3.89 -27.72 -11.52
CA VAL A 118 -4.63 -26.68 -10.79
C VAL A 118 -5.63 -25.99 -11.72
N PHE A 119 -5.20 -25.59 -12.92
CA PHE A 119 -6.03 -24.87 -13.89
C PHE A 119 -7.13 -25.75 -14.53
N SER A 120 -6.89 -27.05 -14.66
CA SER A 120 -7.89 -27.98 -15.20
C SER A 120 -8.83 -28.56 -14.14
N ASN A 121 -8.43 -28.61 -12.86
CA ASN A 121 -9.20 -29.17 -11.76
C ASN A 121 -9.91 -28.05 -10.97
N THR A 122 -10.74 -27.27 -11.65
CA THR A 122 -11.47 -26.14 -11.08
C THR A 122 -12.98 -26.39 -11.09
N ALA A 123 -13.69 -25.80 -10.12
CA ALA A 123 -15.15 -25.88 -10.01
C ALA A 123 -15.88 -25.17 -11.15
N THR A 124 -15.25 -24.16 -11.77
CA THR A 124 -15.79 -23.37 -12.88
C THR A 124 -14.76 -23.24 -13.99
N ALA A 125 -15.21 -23.21 -15.24
CA ALA A 125 -14.34 -23.00 -16.39
C ALA A 125 -13.79 -21.57 -16.41
N HIS A 126 -12.57 -21.42 -16.89
CA HIS A 126 -11.90 -20.14 -17.10
C HIS A 126 -11.02 -20.16 -18.36
N ASN A 127 -10.58 -18.97 -18.81
CA ASN A 127 -9.80 -18.82 -20.05
C ASN A 127 -8.29 -18.66 -19.79
N PHE A 128 -7.83 -18.79 -18.56
CA PHE A 128 -6.42 -18.61 -18.23
C PHE A 128 -5.58 -19.79 -18.66
N THR A 129 -4.35 -19.51 -19.08
CA THR A 129 -3.31 -20.47 -19.42
C THR A 129 -2.07 -20.23 -18.57
N PHE A 130 -1.25 -21.27 -18.38
CA PHE A 130 -0.03 -21.19 -17.58
C PHE A 130 1.19 -21.63 -18.38
N GLN A 131 2.32 -20.96 -18.14
CA GLN A 131 3.64 -21.34 -18.66
C GLN A 131 4.69 -21.12 -17.57
N THR A 132 5.74 -21.95 -17.55
CA THR A 132 6.87 -21.80 -16.63
C THR A 132 8.17 -22.28 -17.28
N ASP A 133 9.29 -21.68 -16.87
CA ASP A 133 10.65 -22.10 -17.23
C ASP A 133 11.30 -23.00 -16.15
N TYR A 134 10.60 -23.27 -15.04
CA TYR A 134 11.03 -24.22 -14.04
C TYR A 134 10.79 -25.68 -14.47
N SER A 135 11.72 -26.56 -14.07
CA SER A 135 11.64 -27.99 -14.40
C SER A 135 11.76 -28.93 -13.18
N SER A 136 12.24 -28.43 -12.03
CA SER A 136 12.48 -29.27 -10.85
C SER A 136 11.17 -29.74 -10.23
N ALA A 137 10.97 -31.08 -10.16
CA ALA A 137 9.81 -31.65 -9.52
C ALA A 137 9.88 -31.50 -7.99
N LYS A 138 8.73 -31.22 -7.38
CA LYS A 138 8.54 -31.11 -5.91
C LYS A 138 7.20 -31.71 -5.52
N PRO A 139 6.99 -32.07 -4.25
CA PRO A 139 5.65 -32.34 -3.74
C PRO A 139 4.78 -31.10 -3.89
N PHE A 140 3.53 -31.27 -4.31
CA PHE A 140 2.58 -30.18 -4.38
C PHE A 140 1.16 -30.70 -4.11
N SER A 141 0.43 -30.00 -3.25
CA SER A 141 -0.93 -30.36 -2.88
C SER A 141 -1.83 -29.14 -2.78
N VAL A 142 -3.09 -29.36 -3.11
CA VAL A 142 -4.21 -28.47 -2.76
C VAL A 142 -5.00 -29.24 -1.70
N SER A 143 -4.67 -29.03 -0.43
CA SER A 143 -5.21 -29.81 0.69
C SER A 143 -6.71 -29.59 0.92
N LYS A 144 -7.19 -28.41 0.60
CA LYS A 144 -8.61 -27.99 0.66
C LYS A 144 -8.95 -27.13 -0.55
N PRO A 145 -10.21 -27.06 -0.99
CA PRO A 145 -10.61 -26.14 -2.04
C PRO A 145 -10.21 -24.70 -1.70
N GLN A 146 -9.52 -24.04 -2.61
CA GLN A 146 -9.07 -22.66 -2.48
C GLN A 146 -9.05 -21.97 -3.84
N SER A 147 -8.86 -20.65 -3.87
CA SER A 147 -8.78 -19.96 -5.16
C SER A 147 -7.54 -20.36 -5.95
N VAL A 148 -7.65 -20.36 -7.28
CA VAL A 148 -6.48 -20.61 -8.15
C VAL A 148 -5.38 -19.58 -7.86
N ARG A 149 -5.73 -18.33 -7.57
CA ARG A 149 -4.75 -17.29 -7.22
C ARG A 149 -3.98 -17.64 -5.93
N ALA A 150 -4.65 -18.18 -4.92
CA ALA A 150 -4.00 -18.67 -3.69
C ALA A 150 -3.09 -19.87 -3.96
N CYS A 151 -3.43 -20.76 -4.90
CA CYS A 151 -2.52 -21.83 -5.33
C CYS A 151 -1.23 -21.28 -5.98
N LEU A 152 -1.31 -20.14 -6.67
CA LEU A 152 -0.14 -19.49 -7.29
C LEU A 152 0.77 -18.84 -6.24
N GLY A 153 0.22 -18.18 -5.26
CA GLY A 153 1.00 -17.51 -4.22
C GLY A 153 0.10 -16.89 -3.17
N GLY A 154 0.69 -16.53 -2.03
CA GLY A 154 -0.03 -15.87 -0.96
C GLY A 154 -0.38 -16.77 0.22
N VAL A 155 -0.24 -18.08 0.07
CA VAL A 155 -0.45 -19.05 1.15
C VAL A 155 0.72 -20.03 1.22
N VAL A 156 0.89 -20.61 2.37
CA VAL A 156 1.86 -21.68 2.62
C VAL A 156 1.58 -22.87 1.69
N GLY A 157 2.63 -23.45 1.10
CA GLY A 157 2.51 -24.55 0.13
C GLY A 157 2.10 -24.08 -1.28
N SER A 158 1.91 -22.80 -1.51
CA SER A 158 1.63 -22.26 -2.84
C SER A 158 2.80 -22.44 -3.82
N PHE A 159 2.54 -22.18 -5.07
CA PHE A 159 3.52 -22.37 -6.12
C PHE A 159 4.78 -21.50 -5.91
N LEU A 160 4.61 -20.21 -5.58
CA LEU A 160 5.74 -19.32 -5.25
C LEU A 160 6.49 -19.76 -3.99
N ASP A 161 5.76 -20.23 -2.99
CA ASP A 161 6.38 -20.70 -1.74
C ASP A 161 7.29 -21.92 -1.97
N LEU A 162 6.88 -22.84 -2.85
CA LEU A 162 7.63 -24.06 -3.15
C LEU A 162 8.76 -23.83 -4.15
N TRP A 163 8.49 -23.17 -5.26
CA TRP A 163 9.47 -22.99 -6.34
C TRP A 163 10.16 -21.64 -6.33
N GLY A 164 9.57 -20.62 -5.69
CA GLY A 164 10.03 -19.23 -5.78
C GLY A 164 9.74 -18.62 -7.14
N GLY A 165 10.55 -17.66 -7.58
CA GLY A 165 10.45 -17.06 -8.89
C GLY A 165 9.53 -15.84 -8.96
N GLU A 166 9.12 -15.50 -10.16
CA GLU A 166 8.40 -14.26 -10.46
C GLU A 166 7.33 -14.48 -11.51
N PHE A 167 6.13 -13.97 -11.23
CA PHE A 167 5.05 -13.98 -12.21
C PHE A 167 5.11 -12.80 -13.18
N GLU A 168 4.75 -13.07 -14.42
CA GLU A 168 4.38 -12.10 -15.44
C GLU A 168 2.93 -12.36 -15.83
N TRP A 169 2.13 -11.33 -15.81
CA TRP A 169 0.72 -11.36 -16.13
C TRP A 169 0.50 -10.74 -17.50
N ASP A 170 0.11 -11.54 -18.48
CA ASP A 170 -0.22 -11.09 -19.83
C ASP A 170 -1.67 -11.43 -20.14
N ASN A 171 -2.58 -10.55 -19.74
CA ASN A 171 -4.02 -10.75 -19.84
C ASN A 171 -4.45 -12.09 -19.23
N PHE A 172 -4.90 -13.06 -20.05
CA PHE A 172 -5.29 -14.40 -19.58
C PHE A 172 -4.13 -15.40 -19.52
N LYS A 173 -2.91 -14.93 -19.70
CA LYS A 173 -1.73 -15.80 -19.64
C LYS A 173 -0.92 -15.50 -18.39
N VAL A 174 -0.65 -16.53 -17.62
CA VAL A 174 0.20 -16.51 -16.44
C VAL A 174 1.54 -17.14 -16.82
N ILE A 175 2.62 -16.38 -16.72
CA ILE A 175 3.97 -16.85 -17.02
C ILE A 175 4.78 -16.80 -15.73
N HIS A 176 5.39 -17.91 -15.38
CA HIS A 176 6.23 -18.03 -14.19
C HIS A 176 7.69 -18.19 -14.59
N HIS A 177 8.52 -17.24 -14.17
CA HIS A 177 9.94 -17.18 -14.45
C HIS A 177 10.79 -17.55 -13.22
N GLN A 178 11.92 -18.23 -13.43
CA GLN A 178 12.95 -18.38 -12.40
C GLN A 178 13.54 -17.02 -11.99
N GLY A 179 13.60 -16.12 -12.93
CA GLY A 179 14.01 -14.74 -12.72
C GLY A 179 13.54 -13.90 -13.88
N ARG A 180 12.50 -13.10 -13.66
CA ARG A 180 11.98 -12.12 -14.61
C ARG A 180 12.94 -10.93 -14.71
N GLY A 181 12.99 -10.30 -15.86
CA GLY A 181 13.82 -9.14 -16.13
C GLY A 181 15.26 -9.48 -16.49
N THR A 182 15.99 -8.46 -16.88
CA THR A 182 17.37 -8.55 -17.38
C THR A 182 18.31 -7.71 -16.52
N LYS A 183 19.60 -8.06 -16.53
CA LYS A 183 20.64 -7.19 -15.98
C LYS A 183 20.97 -6.16 -17.05
N THR A 184 20.22 -5.08 -17.07
CA THR A 184 20.44 -3.99 -18.00
C THR A 184 21.71 -3.22 -17.66
N GLY A 185 22.36 -2.63 -18.68
CA GLY A 185 23.43 -1.66 -18.45
C GLY A 185 22.91 -0.26 -18.08
N VAL A 186 21.62 -0.12 -17.83
CA VAL A 186 20.98 1.17 -17.58
C VAL A 186 21.54 1.80 -16.31
N VAL A 187 22.00 3.03 -16.45
CA VAL A 187 22.44 3.88 -15.35
C VAL A 187 21.50 5.08 -15.27
N ILE A 188 20.76 5.16 -14.17
CA ILE A 188 19.93 6.31 -13.85
C ILE A 188 20.76 7.19 -12.91
N GLU A 189 21.07 8.42 -13.34
CA GLU A 189 22.09 9.24 -12.71
C GLU A 189 21.60 10.67 -12.49
N TYR A 190 21.91 11.21 -11.31
CA TYR A 190 21.67 12.61 -10.98
C TYR A 190 22.42 13.52 -11.95
N GLY A 191 21.72 14.52 -12.50
CA GLY A 191 22.22 15.41 -13.54
C GLY A 191 22.15 14.85 -14.97
N LYS A 192 21.67 13.60 -15.16
CA LYS A 192 21.42 13.01 -16.49
C LYS A 192 19.92 12.79 -16.73
N ASN A 193 19.32 11.88 -16.00
CA ASN A 193 17.93 11.45 -16.21
C ASN A 193 17.16 11.15 -14.92
N LEU A 194 17.80 11.20 -13.76
CA LEU A 194 17.14 11.09 -12.45
C LEU A 194 16.52 12.44 -12.11
N THR A 195 15.20 12.48 -11.91
CA THR A 195 14.45 13.70 -11.60
C THR A 195 14.02 13.76 -10.15
N ASP A 196 13.81 12.60 -9.51
CA ASP A 196 13.48 12.50 -8.09
C ASP A 196 14.04 11.21 -7.49
N LEU A 197 14.35 11.21 -6.19
CA LEU A 197 14.88 10.07 -5.46
C LEU A 197 14.45 10.12 -3.99
N GLU A 198 13.71 9.12 -3.57
CA GLU A 198 13.41 8.84 -2.18
C GLU A 198 14.15 7.56 -1.75
N HIS A 199 14.87 7.64 -0.65
CA HIS A 199 15.62 6.52 -0.08
C HIS A 199 15.01 6.13 1.26
N ASP A 200 14.38 4.96 1.31
CA ASP A 200 13.80 4.41 2.52
C ASP A 200 14.60 3.21 3.02
N SER A 201 14.82 3.14 4.32
CA SER A 201 15.54 2.06 4.98
C SER A 201 14.75 1.59 6.19
N GLU A 202 14.15 0.42 6.08
CA GLU A 202 13.33 -0.18 7.12
C GLU A 202 13.91 -1.51 7.60
N ASN A 203 13.86 -1.74 8.92
CA ASN A 203 14.32 -2.97 9.56
C ASN A 203 13.17 -3.83 10.10
N THR A 204 11.92 -3.49 9.80
CA THR A 204 10.73 -4.15 10.38
C THR A 204 10.72 -5.64 10.09
N ASP A 205 11.13 -6.03 8.88
CA ASP A 205 11.12 -7.42 8.40
C ASP A 205 12.51 -8.06 8.32
N VAL A 206 13.47 -7.52 9.07
CA VAL A 206 14.79 -8.13 9.21
C VAL A 206 14.82 -8.95 10.48
N PHE A 207 15.31 -10.18 10.41
CA PHE A 207 15.36 -11.12 11.53
C PHE A 207 16.75 -11.71 11.71
N THR A 208 17.03 -12.17 12.93
CA THR A 208 18.28 -12.83 13.27
C THR A 208 18.16 -14.35 13.29
N ASP A 209 16.94 -14.85 13.51
CA ASP A 209 16.66 -16.26 13.68
C ASP A 209 15.25 -16.58 13.19
N LEU A 210 15.05 -17.82 12.77
CA LEU A 210 13.75 -18.42 12.49
C LEU A 210 13.45 -19.48 13.57
N LEU A 211 12.27 -19.41 14.20
CA LEU A 211 11.69 -20.48 15.01
C LEU A 211 10.64 -21.19 14.18
N PRO A 212 10.96 -22.30 13.53
CA PRO A 212 9.98 -23.08 12.81
C PRO A 212 9.25 -24.01 13.78
N TYR A 213 7.95 -24.16 13.60
CA TYR A 213 7.17 -25.16 14.32
C TYR A 213 6.08 -25.75 13.40
N ALA A 214 5.57 -26.91 13.79
CA ALA A 214 4.37 -27.50 13.20
C ALA A 214 3.52 -28.12 14.31
N VAL A 215 2.20 -28.11 14.17
CA VAL A 215 1.26 -28.61 15.16
C VAL A 215 0.79 -30.00 14.77
N ILE A 216 0.84 -30.94 15.70
CA ILE A 216 0.22 -32.27 15.58
C ILE A 216 -1.04 -32.26 16.42
N THR A 217 -2.19 -32.60 15.85
CA THR A 217 -3.44 -32.79 16.55
C THR A 217 -3.65 -34.27 16.79
N ALA A 218 -3.70 -34.70 18.05
CA ALA A 218 -3.99 -36.09 18.42
C ALA A 218 -5.47 -36.44 18.22
N GLU A 219 -5.83 -37.73 18.24
CA GLU A 219 -7.21 -38.20 18.05
C GLU A 219 -8.20 -37.64 19.11
N ASP A 220 -7.68 -37.28 20.28
CA ASP A 220 -8.46 -36.66 21.37
C ASP A 220 -8.64 -35.12 21.21
N GLY A 221 -8.12 -34.54 20.12
CA GLY A 221 -8.14 -33.10 19.85
C GLY A 221 -7.05 -32.29 20.55
N THR A 222 -6.10 -32.96 21.22
CA THR A 222 -4.96 -32.27 21.85
C THR A 222 -3.95 -31.83 20.79
N GLU A 223 -3.62 -30.55 20.79
CA GLU A 223 -2.60 -29.96 19.90
C GLU A 223 -1.24 -29.94 20.59
N THR A 224 -0.21 -30.38 19.87
CA THR A 224 1.18 -30.36 20.34
C THR A 224 2.06 -29.72 19.27
N ALA A 225 2.76 -28.63 19.62
CA ALA A 225 3.72 -28.02 18.73
C ALA A 225 5.04 -28.80 18.75
N VAL A 226 5.49 -29.19 17.57
CA VAL A 226 6.80 -29.81 17.31
C VAL A 226 7.74 -28.70 16.83
N THR A 227 8.91 -28.60 17.45
CA THR A 227 9.99 -27.68 17.08
C THR A 227 11.26 -28.47 16.78
N LEU A 228 12.23 -27.84 16.18
CA LEU A 228 13.56 -28.42 16.00
C LEU A 228 14.31 -28.57 17.34
N PRO A 229 15.21 -29.53 17.52
CA PRO A 229 15.99 -29.70 18.73
C PRO A 229 16.80 -28.44 19.12
N GLU A 230 17.34 -27.72 18.14
CA GLU A 230 18.05 -26.45 18.35
C GLU A 230 17.09 -25.27 18.56
N VAL A 231 15.79 -25.47 18.40
CA VAL A 231 14.70 -24.49 18.52
C VAL A 231 14.77 -23.37 17.47
N LEU A 232 15.93 -22.79 17.24
CA LEU A 232 16.15 -21.64 16.37
C LEU A 232 17.14 -21.98 15.25
N LEU A 233 16.77 -21.61 14.03
CA LEU A 233 17.68 -21.60 12.88
C LEU A 233 18.27 -20.19 12.71
N PRO A 234 19.61 -20.01 12.86
CA PRO A 234 20.22 -18.71 12.72
C PRO A 234 20.23 -18.23 11.27
N ILE A 235 20.00 -16.93 11.07
CA ILE A 235 20.15 -16.26 9.79
C ILE A 235 21.55 -15.66 9.73
N THR A 236 22.38 -16.16 8.82
CA THR A 236 23.84 -15.90 8.82
C THR A 236 24.22 -14.49 8.36
N ASP A 237 23.40 -13.86 7.52
CA ASP A 237 23.72 -12.58 6.88
C ASP A 237 22.97 -11.41 7.53
N THR A 238 22.65 -11.51 8.83
CA THR A 238 21.92 -10.45 9.51
C THR A 238 22.81 -9.24 9.83
N THR A 239 22.26 -8.05 9.59
CA THR A 239 22.86 -6.76 9.98
C THR A 239 22.38 -6.26 11.34
N LEU A 240 21.39 -6.94 11.95
CA LEU A 240 20.84 -6.55 13.24
C LEU A 240 21.79 -6.90 14.39
N VAL A 241 21.97 -5.96 15.32
CA VAL A 241 22.66 -6.17 16.58
C VAL A 241 21.72 -6.76 17.63
N GLN A 242 20.46 -6.31 17.64
CA GLN A 242 19.45 -6.81 18.55
C GLN A 242 18.80 -8.08 17.98
N ARG A 243 18.65 -9.11 18.83
CA ARG A 243 17.99 -10.35 18.44
C ARG A 243 16.52 -10.12 18.11
N LYS A 244 16.10 -10.61 16.95
CA LYS A 244 14.73 -10.56 16.45
C LYS A 244 14.40 -11.88 15.78
N THR A 245 13.55 -12.67 16.40
CA THR A 245 13.18 -14.01 15.95
C THR A 245 11.89 -13.99 15.17
N LEU A 246 11.89 -14.54 13.96
CA LEU A 246 10.68 -14.84 13.21
C LEU A 246 10.09 -16.17 13.68
N ILE A 247 8.85 -16.17 14.15
CA ILE A 247 8.11 -17.37 14.51
C ILE A 247 7.22 -17.75 13.32
N ARG A 248 7.37 -18.98 12.79
CA ARG A 248 6.62 -19.41 11.61
C ARG A 248 6.06 -20.81 11.76
N ASP A 249 4.77 -20.92 11.45
CA ASP A 249 4.03 -22.16 11.38
C ASP A 249 4.25 -22.87 10.03
N PHE A 250 4.59 -24.14 10.08
CA PHE A 250 4.76 -25.03 8.94
C PHE A 250 3.77 -26.18 8.94
N THR A 251 2.73 -26.14 9.77
CA THR A 251 1.74 -27.22 9.92
C THR A 251 1.11 -27.60 8.58
N GLU A 252 0.78 -26.60 7.75
CA GLU A 252 0.12 -26.83 6.45
C GLU A 252 1.01 -27.55 5.39
N TYR A 253 2.32 -27.72 5.65
CA TYR A 253 3.19 -28.51 4.78
C TYR A 253 3.12 -30.02 5.05
N PHE A 254 2.39 -30.42 6.08
CA PHE A 254 2.27 -31.79 6.53
C PHE A 254 0.81 -32.24 6.46
N ASP A 255 0.63 -33.54 6.23
CA ASP A 255 -0.66 -34.20 6.16
C ASP A 255 -0.52 -35.68 6.63
N ASP A 256 -1.58 -36.46 6.51
CA ASP A 256 -1.57 -37.88 6.91
C ASP A 256 -0.59 -38.76 6.10
N GLU A 257 -0.29 -38.37 4.85
CA GLU A 257 0.67 -39.06 3.98
C GLU A 257 2.11 -38.59 4.22
N ASN A 258 2.27 -37.35 4.69
CA ASN A 258 3.54 -36.72 5.03
C ASN A 258 3.49 -36.19 6.48
N PRO A 259 3.63 -37.03 7.50
CA PRO A 259 3.50 -36.63 8.89
C PRO A 259 4.62 -35.69 9.34
N VAL A 260 4.34 -34.90 10.39
CA VAL A 260 5.30 -33.97 10.97
C VAL A 260 6.52 -34.71 11.49
N THR A 261 7.70 -34.38 10.93
CA THR A 261 9.01 -34.91 11.38
C THR A 261 9.99 -33.76 11.53
N GLU A 262 11.00 -33.90 12.41
CA GLU A 262 12.07 -32.90 12.54
C GLU A 262 12.83 -32.69 11.23
N GLU A 263 13.06 -33.74 10.45
CA GLU A 263 13.73 -33.64 9.15
C GLU A 263 12.90 -32.88 8.13
N GLY A 264 11.60 -33.17 8.06
CA GLY A 264 10.65 -32.45 7.20
C GLY A 264 10.55 -30.98 7.58
N LEU A 265 10.36 -30.69 8.87
CA LEU A 265 10.29 -29.31 9.39
C LEU A 265 11.57 -28.53 9.06
N ARG A 266 12.75 -29.14 9.25
CA ARG A 266 14.04 -28.55 8.91
C ARG A 266 14.18 -28.29 7.40
N ALA A 267 13.75 -29.23 6.58
CA ALA A 267 13.81 -29.09 5.13
C ALA A 267 12.96 -27.91 4.63
N TYR A 268 11.72 -27.82 5.12
CA TYR A 268 10.82 -26.69 4.79
C TYR A 268 11.33 -25.36 5.31
N ALA A 269 11.81 -25.30 6.55
CA ALA A 269 12.37 -24.11 7.14
C ALA A 269 13.63 -23.60 6.38
N ASN A 270 14.53 -24.49 6.00
CA ASN A 270 15.70 -24.14 5.20
C ASN A 270 15.34 -23.67 3.79
N ASN A 271 14.34 -24.30 3.17
CA ASN A 271 13.84 -23.86 1.86
C ASN A 271 13.22 -22.46 1.95
N TYR A 272 12.50 -22.20 3.03
CA TYR A 272 11.95 -20.88 3.30
C TYR A 272 13.04 -19.82 3.46
N LEU A 273 14.06 -20.07 4.28
CA LEU A 273 15.20 -19.16 4.47
C LEU A 273 15.97 -18.90 3.17
N LYS A 274 16.10 -19.93 2.32
CA LYS A 274 16.74 -19.80 1.01
C LYS A 274 15.97 -18.90 0.05
N ASN A 275 14.65 -18.98 0.08
CA ASN A 275 13.77 -18.22 -0.82
C ASN A 275 13.46 -16.80 -0.29
N ASN A 276 13.68 -16.57 1.00
CA ASN A 276 13.40 -15.29 1.66
C ASN A 276 14.65 -14.76 2.36
N PRO A 277 15.34 -13.76 1.81
CA PRO A 277 16.50 -13.13 2.44
C PRO A 277 16.03 -12.23 3.60
N LEU A 278 15.97 -12.78 4.80
CA LEU A 278 15.43 -12.13 6.01
C LEU A 278 16.50 -11.44 6.87
N GLY A 279 17.79 -11.62 6.55
CA GLY A 279 18.91 -11.16 7.41
C GLY A 279 19.34 -9.71 7.22
N THR A 280 19.02 -9.11 6.09
CA THR A 280 19.47 -7.77 5.74
C THR A 280 18.31 -6.89 5.33
N SER A 281 18.32 -5.65 5.86
CA SER A 281 17.50 -4.60 5.28
C SER A 281 18.05 -4.26 3.91
N VAL A 282 17.22 -4.36 2.89
CA VAL A 282 17.58 -3.82 1.59
C VAL A 282 16.84 -2.50 1.44
N PRO A 283 17.58 -1.40 1.35
CA PRO A 283 16.97 -0.09 1.19
C PRO A 283 16.10 -0.08 -0.07
N THR A 284 14.92 0.46 0.06
CA THR A 284 14.02 0.73 -1.04
C THR A 284 14.31 2.12 -1.60
N LEU A 285 14.47 2.21 -2.90
CA LEU A 285 14.69 3.46 -3.60
C LEU A 285 13.51 3.71 -4.54
N THR A 286 12.71 4.72 -4.25
CA THR A 286 11.68 5.19 -5.19
C THR A 286 12.25 6.35 -5.99
N ILE A 287 12.21 6.23 -7.30
CA ILE A 287 12.79 7.22 -8.21
C ILE A 287 11.81 7.61 -9.31
N ALA A 288 11.87 8.86 -9.71
CA ALA A 288 11.33 9.33 -10.97
C ALA A 288 12.49 9.63 -11.94
N PHE A 289 12.28 9.39 -13.22
CA PHE A 289 13.31 9.63 -14.22
C PHE A 289 12.71 9.96 -15.60
N GLU A 290 13.46 10.70 -16.41
CA GLU A 290 13.08 10.95 -17.80
C GLU A 290 13.55 9.80 -18.71
N PRO A 291 12.64 9.22 -19.51
CA PRO A 291 12.95 8.11 -20.41
C PRO A 291 13.71 8.60 -21.63
N LEU A 292 15.05 8.57 -21.59
CA LEU A 292 15.91 9.10 -22.65
C LEU A 292 15.68 8.42 -24.01
N TRP A 293 15.25 7.16 -24.05
CA TRP A 293 14.95 6.45 -25.30
C TRP A 293 13.78 7.05 -26.11
N LYS A 294 12.98 7.93 -25.50
CA LYS A 294 11.93 8.69 -26.20
C LYS A 294 12.46 9.95 -26.88
N GLN A 295 13.68 10.35 -26.58
CA GLN A 295 14.35 11.47 -27.23
C GLN A 295 14.95 11.03 -28.54
N PRO A 296 14.79 11.78 -29.68
CA PRO A 296 15.29 11.38 -31.00
C PRO A 296 16.79 11.08 -31.02
N ASP A 297 17.58 11.82 -30.26
CA ASP A 297 19.03 11.68 -30.18
C ASP A 297 19.50 10.44 -29.41
N TYR A 298 18.62 9.84 -28.61
CA TYR A 298 18.90 8.67 -27.79
C TYR A 298 18.05 7.45 -28.15
N ALA A 299 17.26 7.51 -29.22
CA ALA A 299 16.37 6.44 -29.66
C ALA A 299 17.09 5.11 -29.98
N ALA A 300 18.40 5.16 -30.21
CA ALA A 300 19.25 3.99 -30.42
C ALA A 300 19.79 3.38 -29.11
N THR A 301 19.63 4.06 -27.96
CA THR A 301 20.06 3.53 -26.67
C THR A 301 19.03 2.52 -26.18
N LEU A 302 19.50 1.29 -25.94
CA LEU A 302 18.72 0.18 -25.41
C LEU A 302 18.45 0.34 -23.89
N GLU A 303 18.29 1.57 -23.42
CA GLU A 303 18.13 1.89 -21.98
C GLU A 303 16.67 1.82 -21.51
N ARG A 304 15.90 0.85 -22.00
CA ARG A 304 14.54 0.62 -21.49
C ARG A 304 14.59 -0.07 -20.13
N VAL A 305 13.66 0.31 -19.28
CA VAL A 305 13.50 -0.25 -17.95
C VAL A 305 12.15 -0.92 -17.86
N SER A 306 12.14 -2.18 -17.42
CA SER A 306 10.94 -2.97 -17.19
C SER A 306 10.90 -3.47 -15.76
N LEU A 307 9.72 -3.90 -15.30
CA LEU A 307 9.58 -4.56 -14.00
C LEU A 307 10.53 -5.77 -13.93
N CYS A 308 11.16 -5.95 -12.79
CA CYS A 308 12.18 -6.98 -12.51
C CYS A 308 13.55 -6.77 -13.17
N ASP A 309 13.77 -5.74 -13.99
CA ASP A 309 15.10 -5.40 -14.49
C ASP A 309 16.02 -4.94 -13.34
N THR A 310 17.31 -5.23 -13.49
CA THR A 310 18.33 -4.72 -12.56
C THR A 310 18.99 -3.50 -13.17
N VAL A 311 18.86 -2.36 -12.52
CA VAL A 311 19.40 -1.06 -12.92
C VAL A 311 20.45 -0.56 -11.94
N THR A 312 21.29 0.39 -12.38
CA THR A 312 22.25 1.06 -11.51
C THR A 312 21.81 2.50 -11.28
N ILE A 313 21.70 2.89 -10.02
CA ILE A 313 21.40 4.26 -9.61
C ILE A 313 22.68 4.93 -9.15
N ARG A 314 22.91 6.17 -9.60
CA ARG A 314 24.02 7.01 -9.15
C ARG A 314 23.51 8.38 -8.74
N HIS A 315 23.80 8.75 -7.51
CA HIS A 315 23.58 10.10 -7.02
C HIS A 315 24.87 10.61 -6.39
N SER A 316 25.64 11.39 -7.15
CA SER A 316 26.98 11.80 -6.75
C SER A 316 27.01 12.68 -5.49
N VAL A 317 26.00 13.56 -5.34
CA VAL A 317 25.90 14.48 -4.18
C VAL A 317 25.57 13.72 -2.89
N LEU A 318 24.68 12.72 -2.95
CA LEU A 318 24.33 11.90 -1.79
C LEU A 318 25.29 10.72 -1.57
N GLY A 319 26.28 10.54 -2.45
CA GLY A 319 27.20 9.40 -2.38
C GLY A 319 26.55 8.04 -2.63
N ILE A 320 25.34 8.02 -3.23
CA ILE A 320 24.60 6.80 -3.48
C ILE A 320 25.08 6.18 -4.80
N THR A 321 25.53 4.94 -4.73
CA THR A 321 25.70 4.07 -5.90
C THR A 321 25.10 2.72 -5.53
N ALA A 322 23.93 2.44 -6.06
CA ALA A 322 23.19 1.21 -5.79
C ALA A 322 22.88 0.47 -7.09
N LYS A 323 22.94 -0.86 -7.01
CA LYS A 323 22.46 -1.74 -8.08
C LYS A 323 21.30 -2.53 -7.51
N ALA A 324 20.12 -2.28 -8.04
CA ALA A 324 18.91 -2.85 -7.47
C ALA A 324 17.93 -3.29 -8.57
N LYS A 325 17.01 -4.17 -8.19
CA LYS A 325 15.96 -4.69 -9.06
C LYS A 325 14.75 -3.78 -9.00
N VAL A 326 14.09 -3.55 -10.14
CA VAL A 326 12.81 -2.85 -10.19
C VAL A 326 11.74 -3.77 -9.62
N ILE A 327 11.11 -3.35 -8.51
CA ILE A 327 10.09 -4.12 -7.82
C ILE A 327 8.68 -3.56 -8.00
N THR A 328 8.56 -2.28 -8.33
CA THR A 328 7.29 -1.64 -8.64
C THR A 328 7.48 -0.65 -9.79
N THR A 329 6.50 -0.57 -10.66
CA THR A 329 6.41 0.46 -11.71
C THR A 329 5.07 1.16 -11.62
N GLU A 330 5.07 2.47 -11.73
CA GLU A 330 3.90 3.31 -11.85
C GLU A 330 3.97 4.05 -13.19
N TYR A 331 2.95 3.87 -14.03
CA TYR A 331 2.98 4.29 -15.42
C TYR A 331 1.75 5.11 -15.80
N ASP A 332 1.97 6.30 -16.34
CA ASP A 332 0.92 7.11 -16.94
C ASP A 332 0.63 6.62 -18.36
N THR A 333 -0.51 5.94 -18.51
CA THR A 333 -0.96 5.42 -19.80
C THR A 333 -1.24 6.53 -20.84
N LEU A 334 -1.71 7.71 -20.40
CA LEU A 334 -2.07 8.81 -21.29
C LEU A 334 -0.81 9.52 -21.82
N ALA A 335 0.13 9.82 -20.93
CA ALA A 335 1.42 10.44 -21.28
C ALA A 335 2.43 9.42 -21.81
N GLU A 336 2.16 8.13 -21.68
CA GLU A 336 3.05 7.00 -22.03
C GLU A 336 4.44 7.12 -21.39
N LYS A 337 4.48 7.42 -20.09
CA LYS A 337 5.75 7.56 -19.34
C LYS A 337 5.64 6.97 -17.94
N TYR A 338 6.76 6.60 -17.37
CA TYR A 338 6.83 6.24 -15.95
C TYR A 338 6.61 7.50 -15.09
N ILE A 339 5.75 7.37 -14.07
CA ILE A 339 5.59 8.35 -12.99
C ILE A 339 6.72 8.10 -12.00
N SER A 340 6.84 6.84 -11.56
CA SER A 340 7.88 6.40 -10.64
C SER A 340 8.25 4.93 -10.88
N ILE A 341 9.42 4.53 -10.40
CA ILE A 341 9.79 3.12 -10.21
C ILE A 341 10.37 2.94 -8.83
N THR A 342 10.05 1.82 -8.20
CA THR A 342 10.62 1.43 -6.92
C THR A 342 11.63 0.33 -7.13
N LEU A 343 12.77 0.47 -6.49
CA LEU A 343 13.93 -0.42 -6.58
C LEU A 343 14.22 -1.02 -5.20
N GLY A 344 14.55 -2.27 -5.17
CA GLY A 344 14.85 -2.93 -3.90
C GLY A 344 15.23 -4.38 -4.10
N SER A 345 15.46 -5.12 -2.99
CA SER A 345 15.37 -6.56 -3.03
C SER A 345 13.91 -6.90 -2.83
N ALA A 346 13.34 -7.47 -3.83
CA ALA A 346 11.99 -7.92 -3.74
C ALA A 346 11.89 -9.06 -2.74
N LYS A 347 11.10 -8.89 -1.72
CA LYS A 347 10.53 -10.00 -0.98
C LYS A 347 9.74 -10.85 -1.99
N ALA A 348 9.83 -12.17 -1.89
CA ALA A 348 9.02 -13.07 -2.71
C ALA A 348 7.60 -13.08 -2.10
N ASN A 349 6.83 -12.00 -2.27
CA ASN A 349 5.59 -11.86 -1.51
C ASN A 349 4.40 -11.44 -2.36
N LEU A 350 3.78 -12.43 -2.99
CA LEU A 350 2.32 -12.41 -3.16
C LEU A 350 1.60 -12.44 -1.78
N LEU A 351 2.29 -12.94 -0.74
CA LEU A 351 1.81 -13.08 0.65
C LEU A 351 1.53 -11.73 1.33
N ASP A 352 2.37 -10.71 1.16
CA ASP A 352 2.19 -9.49 1.94
C ASP A 352 0.98 -8.67 1.49
N ASN A 353 0.56 -8.75 0.24
CA ASN A 353 -0.64 -8.07 -0.24
C ASN A 353 -1.93 -8.87 -0.02
N VAL A 354 -1.86 -10.21 -0.01
CA VAL A 354 -2.99 -11.06 0.38
C VAL A 354 -3.06 -11.14 1.90
N SER A 355 -1.95 -11.23 2.63
CA SER A 355 -1.95 -11.20 4.09
C SER A 355 -2.19 -9.79 4.67
N ALA A 356 -1.86 -8.70 3.98
CA ALA A 356 -2.35 -7.38 4.38
C ALA A 356 -3.86 -7.24 4.13
N ALA A 357 -4.39 -7.76 3.04
CA ALA A 357 -5.83 -7.83 2.80
C ALA A 357 -6.52 -8.91 3.65
N GLU A 358 -5.89 -10.07 3.89
CA GLU A 358 -6.37 -11.10 4.80
C GLU A 358 -6.11 -10.74 6.26
N SER A 359 -5.01 -10.11 6.63
CA SER A 359 -4.81 -9.56 7.99
C SER A 359 -5.72 -8.35 8.23
N ALA A 360 -6.01 -7.53 7.23
CA ALA A 360 -7.06 -6.52 7.33
C ALA A 360 -8.46 -7.15 7.30
N ALA A 361 -8.67 -8.25 6.56
CA ALA A 361 -9.91 -9.02 6.57
C ALA A 361 -10.00 -9.92 7.81
N GLU A 362 -8.91 -10.45 8.33
CA GLU A 362 -8.83 -11.21 9.57
C GLU A 362 -8.84 -10.30 10.82
N GLU A 363 -8.22 -9.11 10.77
CA GLU A 363 -8.47 -8.04 11.74
C GLU A 363 -9.88 -7.50 11.64
N ALA A 364 -10.46 -7.36 10.46
CA ALA A 364 -11.86 -7.01 10.28
C ALA A 364 -12.77 -8.18 10.67
N SER A 365 -12.42 -9.43 10.35
CA SER A 365 -13.13 -10.64 10.74
C SER A 365 -12.98 -10.93 12.22
N THR A 366 -11.80 -10.80 12.82
CA THR A 366 -11.64 -10.91 14.29
C THR A 366 -12.29 -9.74 15.04
N LYS A 367 -12.40 -8.56 14.43
CA LYS A 367 -13.23 -7.46 14.97
C LYS A 367 -14.72 -7.74 14.78
N ILE A 368 -15.12 -8.35 13.68
CA ILE A 368 -16.50 -8.79 13.41
C ILE A 368 -16.84 -10.04 14.24
N ASP A 369 -15.92 -10.97 14.46
CA ASP A 369 -16.13 -12.18 15.25
C ASP A 369 -16.04 -11.93 16.78
N ARG A 370 -15.30 -10.93 17.24
CA ARG A 370 -15.34 -10.48 18.65
C ARG A 370 -16.66 -9.83 19.01
N PHE A 371 -17.31 -9.16 18.06
CA PHE A 371 -18.61 -8.54 18.31
C PHE A 371 -19.71 -9.58 18.55
N PRO A 372 -19.88 -10.65 17.74
CA PRO A 372 -20.75 -11.79 18.06
C PRO A 372 -20.36 -12.49 19.37
N VAL A 373 -19.08 -12.62 19.71
CA VAL A 373 -18.62 -13.24 20.95
C VAL A 373 -19.03 -12.39 22.17
N LEU A 374 -18.82 -11.07 22.12
CA LEU A 374 -19.25 -10.15 23.18
C LEU A 374 -20.78 -10.12 23.29
N MET A 375 -21.47 -10.05 22.16
CA MET A 375 -22.93 -10.09 22.11
C MET A 375 -23.47 -11.43 22.61
N ASN A 376 -22.90 -12.55 22.15
CA ASN A 376 -23.28 -13.88 22.63
C ASN A 376 -22.96 -14.08 24.12
N SER A 377 -21.85 -13.52 24.59
CA SER A 377 -21.51 -13.53 26.02
C SER A 377 -22.49 -12.71 26.83
N ALA A 378 -22.87 -11.53 26.38
CA ALA A 378 -23.87 -10.69 27.04
C ALA A 378 -25.25 -11.34 27.02
N ILE A 379 -25.68 -11.92 25.89
CA ILE A 379 -26.92 -12.68 25.74
C ILE A 379 -26.91 -13.91 26.67
N LYS A 380 -25.79 -14.66 26.72
CA LYS A 380 -25.64 -15.83 27.56
C LYS A 380 -25.69 -15.49 29.05
N ASN A 381 -25.05 -14.37 29.43
CA ASN A 381 -25.10 -13.86 30.81
C ASN A 381 -26.51 -13.41 31.15
N ALA A 382 -27.16 -12.60 30.33
CA ALA A 382 -28.55 -12.16 30.55
C ALA A 382 -29.51 -13.35 30.59
N THR A 383 -29.37 -14.33 29.70
CA THR A 383 -30.17 -15.56 29.71
C THR A 383 -29.95 -16.34 31.01
N GLY A 384 -28.68 -16.51 31.45
CA GLY A 384 -28.33 -17.20 32.68
C GLY A 384 -28.95 -16.52 33.92
N LEU A 385 -28.88 -15.19 33.96
CA LEU A 385 -29.49 -14.40 35.06
C LEU A 385 -31.02 -14.53 35.07
N ILE A 386 -31.67 -14.46 33.88
CA ILE A 386 -33.14 -14.51 33.79
C ILE A 386 -33.65 -15.93 34.00
N THR A 387 -33.03 -16.95 33.45
CA THR A 387 -33.50 -18.35 33.51
C THR A 387 -32.95 -19.10 34.73
N GLY A 388 -31.83 -18.66 35.29
CA GLY A 388 -31.20 -19.28 36.46
C GLY A 388 -31.83 -18.89 37.82
N GLN A 389 -32.64 -17.86 37.83
CA GLN A 389 -33.37 -17.43 39.04
C GLN A 389 -34.71 -18.16 39.10
N SER A 390 -34.80 -19.12 40.00
CA SER A 390 -36.06 -19.79 40.31
C SER A 390 -36.66 -19.19 41.58
N GLY A 391 -37.72 -18.45 41.41
CA GLY A 391 -38.46 -17.82 42.52
C GLY A 391 -38.32 -16.29 42.50
N GLY A 392 -39.33 -15.64 42.94
CA GLY A 392 -39.49 -14.21 43.06
C GLY A 392 -40.93 -13.91 43.44
N TYR A 393 -41.11 -12.81 44.13
CA TYR A 393 -42.44 -12.39 44.56
C TYR A 393 -42.91 -11.27 43.62
N VAL A 394 -44.05 -11.49 42.96
CA VAL A 394 -44.70 -10.49 42.13
C VAL A 394 -45.75 -9.78 42.95
N VAL A 395 -45.61 -8.47 43.09
CA VAL A 395 -46.56 -7.62 43.82
C VAL A 395 -47.12 -6.59 42.87
N ILE A 396 -48.45 -6.48 42.84
CA ILE A 396 -49.16 -5.44 42.10
C ILE A 396 -49.77 -4.50 43.11
N ASN A 397 -49.21 -3.29 43.21
CA ASN A 397 -49.75 -2.28 44.11
C ASN A 397 -50.90 -1.51 43.45
N THR A 398 -51.98 -1.35 44.18
CA THR A 398 -53.19 -0.65 43.76
C THR A 398 -53.43 0.60 44.60
N ALA A 399 -53.91 1.65 43.97
CA ALA A 399 -54.28 2.87 44.69
C ALA A 399 -55.49 2.63 45.61
N SER A 400 -55.41 3.08 46.86
CA SER A 400 -56.44 2.89 47.87
C SER A 400 -57.77 3.59 47.57
N GLU A 401 -57.76 4.63 46.72
CA GLU A 401 -58.90 5.44 46.38
C GLU A 401 -59.79 4.86 45.28
N ASN A 402 -59.24 4.10 44.34
CA ASN A 402 -59.95 3.59 43.19
C ASN A 402 -59.66 2.14 42.78
N GLY A 403 -58.76 1.48 43.50
CA GLY A 403 -58.38 0.07 43.28
C GLY A 403 -57.61 -0.19 41.98
N HIS A 404 -57.17 0.84 41.26
CA HIS A 404 -56.42 0.65 40.05
C HIS A 404 -54.93 0.37 40.32
N PRO A 405 -54.31 -0.58 39.63
CA PRO A 405 -52.89 -0.84 39.71
C PRO A 405 -52.09 0.41 39.29
N TYR A 406 -51.06 0.76 40.07
CA TYR A 406 -50.15 1.86 39.73
C TYR A 406 -48.68 1.43 39.55
N GLU A 407 -48.34 0.23 40.05
CA GLU A 407 -46.99 -0.33 39.82
C GLU A 407 -47.02 -1.87 39.91
N LEU A 408 -46.03 -2.48 39.24
CA LEU A 408 -45.69 -3.89 39.35
C LEU A 408 -44.28 -4.01 39.90
N LEU A 409 -44.10 -4.85 40.89
CA LEU A 409 -42.81 -5.14 41.53
C LEU A 409 -42.46 -6.62 41.34
N ILE A 410 -41.19 -6.91 41.14
CA ILE A 410 -40.61 -8.25 41.24
C ILE A 410 -39.54 -8.17 42.30
N LEU A 411 -39.70 -8.93 43.37
CA LEU A 411 -38.94 -8.86 44.60
C LEU A 411 -38.22 -10.18 44.88
N ASP A 412 -37.06 -10.12 45.52
CA ASP A 412 -36.32 -11.29 46.01
C ASP A 412 -36.77 -11.73 47.40
N ALA A 413 -37.69 -11.02 48.05
CA ALA A 413 -38.26 -11.33 49.37
C ALA A 413 -39.81 -11.21 49.37
N PRO A 414 -40.49 -11.82 50.33
CA PRO A 414 -41.96 -11.81 50.40
C PRO A 414 -42.60 -10.44 50.63
N SER A 415 -41.85 -9.49 51.18
CA SER A 415 -42.33 -8.14 51.49
C SER A 415 -41.43 -7.09 50.85
N VAL A 416 -42.00 -5.92 50.60
CA VAL A 416 -41.27 -4.76 50.01
C VAL A 416 -40.18 -4.27 50.95
N GLU A 417 -40.41 -4.36 52.23
CA GLU A 417 -39.48 -3.90 53.27
C GLU A 417 -38.25 -4.81 53.40
N GLU A 418 -38.40 -6.11 53.16
CA GLU A 418 -37.31 -7.08 53.22
C GLU A 418 -36.55 -7.27 51.93
N ALA A 419 -37.13 -6.82 50.82
CA ALA A 419 -36.54 -6.99 49.48
C ALA A 419 -35.29 -6.12 49.31
N VAL A 420 -34.22 -6.72 48.83
CA VAL A 420 -32.97 -6.08 48.47
C VAL A 420 -32.92 -5.82 46.95
N ASN A 421 -33.26 -6.82 46.14
CA ASN A 421 -33.30 -6.71 44.69
C ASN A 421 -34.74 -6.47 44.25
N VAL A 422 -34.98 -5.32 43.61
CA VAL A 422 -36.33 -4.86 43.25
C VAL A 422 -36.35 -4.42 41.78
N TRP A 423 -37.15 -5.11 40.98
CA TRP A 423 -37.62 -4.59 39.72
C TRP A 423 -38.91 -3.83 39.94
N ARG A 424 -38.98 -2.60 39.44
CA ARG A 424 -40.17 -1.74 39.56
C ARG A 424 -40.61 -1.25 38.20
N TRP A 425 -41.85 -1.45 37.84
CA TRP A 425 -42.46 -0.97 36.62
C TRP A 425 -43.71 -0.17 36.93
N ASN A 426 -43.71 1.11 36.51
CA ASN A 426 -44.81 2.04 36.65
C ASN A 426 -44.86 3.03 35.51
N VAL A 427 -45.71 4.07 35.57
CA VAL A 427 -45.85 5.11 34.55
C VAL A 427 -44.58 5.93 34.33
N GLY A 428 -43.68 5.96 35.27
CA GLY A 428 -42.35 6.63 35.16
C GLY A 428 -41.27 5.81 34.47
N GLY A 429 -41.52 4.49 34.24
CA GLY A 429 -40.55 3.61 33.58
C GLY A 429 -40.42 2.23 34.24
N LEU A 430 -39.39 1.52 33.83
CA LEU A 430 -38.95 0.23 34.36
C LEU A 430 -37.52 0.40 34.90
N GLY A 431 -37.31 0.00 36.16
CA GLY A 431 -35.99 0.08 36.78
C GLY A 431 -35.68 -1.07 37.71
N PHE A 432 -34.38 -1.33 37.90
CA PHE A 432 -33.84 -2.29 38.87
C PHE A 432 -33.02 -1.56 39.94
N SER A 433 -33.24 -1.95 41.20
CA SER A 433 -32.44 -1.51 42.34
C SER A 433 -31.91 -2.73 43.07
N SER A 434 -30.64 -2.71 43.44
CA SER A 434 -29.99 -3.67 44.34
C SER A 434 -30.00 -3.21 45.81
N ASN A 435 -30.67 -2.09 46.12
CA ASN A 435 -30.72 -1.47 47.45
C ASN A 435 -32.15 -1.29 47.98
N GLY A 436 -33.06 -2.18 47.58
CA GLY A 436 -34.45 -2.18 48.00
C GLY A 436 -35.34 -1.20 47.26
N TYR A 437 -36.60 -1.10 47.69
CA TYR A 437 -37.66 -0.36 47.01
C TYR A 437 -37.39 1.15 46.86
N ASN A 438 -36.73 1.77 47.83
CA ASN A 438 -36.39 3.19 47.84
C ASN A 438 -34.96 3.50 47.40
N GLY A 439 -34.17 2.45 47.05
CA GLY A 439 -32.77 2.62 46.67
C GLY A 439 -32.57 3.29 45.35
N PRO A 440 -31.33 3.59 44.95
CA PRO A 440 -31.08 4.09 43.61
C PRO A 440 -31.45 3.02 42.56
N TYR A 441 -32.04 3.43 41.44
CA TYR A 441 -32.35 2.57 40.31
C TYR A 441 -31.23 2.72 39.26
N GLU A 442 -30.18 1.91 39.43
CA GLU A 442 -28.94 1.98 38.68
C GLU A 442 -29.07 1.44 37.24
N THR A 443 -30.10 0.61 37.01
CA THR A 443 -30.50 0.18 35.67
C THR A 443 -31.96 0.56 35.45
N ALA A 444 -32.23 1.41 34.47
CA ALA A 444 -33.58 1.89 34.22
C ALA A 444 -33.82 2.31 32.77
N ILE A 445 -35.09 2.17 32.34
CA ILE A 445 -35.64 2.79 31.13
C ILE A 445 -36.77 3.70 31.60
N THR A 446 -36.61 5.01 31.47
CA THR A 446 -37.57 5.99 31.97
C THR A 446 -38.59 6.38 30.92
N ALA A 447 -39.74 6.89 31.34
CA ALA A 447 -40.83 7.27 30.42
C ALA A 447 -40.48 8.45 29.51
N ASP A 448 -39.53 9.28 29.89
CA ASP A 448 -38.96 10.34 29.06
C ASP A 448 -37.87 9.87 28.05
N GLY A 449 -37.62 8.56 27.99
CA GLY A 449 -36.75 7.92 27.03
C GLY A 449 -35.29 7.81 27.44
N GLN A 450 -34.94 8.04 28.70
CA GLN A 450 -33.57 7.82 29.19
C GLN A 450 -33.32 6.35 29.46
N ILE A 451 -32.10 5.87 29.15
CA ILE A 451 -31.60 4.55 29.55
C ILE A 451 -30.43 4.78 30.48
N VAL A 452 -30.59 4.34 31.73
CA VAL A 452 -29.57 4.36 32.76
C VAL A 452 -29.04 2.94 32.92
N ALA A 453 -27.77 2.74 32.66
CA ALA A 453 -27.09 1.44 32.78
C ALA A 453 -25.57 1.66 32.81
N ASP A 454 -24.88 0.84 33.59
CA ASP A 454 -23.40 0.83 33.61
C ASP A 454 -22.81 0.26 32.30
N PHE A 455 -23.58 -0.59 31.62
CA PHE A 455 -23.13 -1.27 30.44
C PHE A 455 -24.27 -1.48 29.42
N ILE A 456 -24.07 -0.99 28.20
CA ILE A 456 -25.00 -1.18 27.08
C ILE A 456 -24.30 -1.94 25.97
N THR A 457 -24.77 -3.17 25.65
CA THR A 457 -24.30 -3.93 24.46
C THR A 457 -25.26 -3.68 23.30
N SER A 458 -24.75 -3.05 22.24
CA SER A 458 -25.53 -2.74 21.04
C SER A 458 -24.76 -3.16 19.78
N GLY A 459 -25.46 -3.68 18.77
CA GLY A 459 -24.90 -3.99 17.47
C GLY A 459 -24.57 -2.73 16.68
N THR A 460 -25.56 -1.88 16.49
CA THR A 460 -25.42 -0.60 15.80
C THR A 460 -26.16 0.48 16.58
N LEU A 461 -25.47 1.56 16.92
CA LEU A 461 -26.06 2.72 17.54
C LEU A 461 -26.33 3.78 16.46
N VAL A 462 -27.60 4.09 16.20
CA VAL A 462 -28.02 5.20 15.34
C VAL A 462 -28.48 6.34 16.21
N ALA A 463 -27.74 7.43 16.24
CA ALA A 463 -28.06 8.61 17.05
C ALA A 463 -27.77 9.90 16.26
N ASN A 464 -28.61 10.91 16.43
CA ASN A 464 -28.39 12.22 15.84
C ASN A 464 -27.29 12.99 16.59
N ILE A 465 -27.17 12.78 17.89
CA ILE A 465 -26.17 13.41 18.76
C ILE A 465 -25.75 12.38 19.82
N ILE A 466 -24.43 12.22 19.99
CA ILE A 466 -23.83 11.46 21.06
C ILE A 466 -23.11 12.46 21.96
N LYS A 467 -23.44 12.50 23.26
CA LYS A 467 -22.70 13.22 24.28
C LYS A 467 -22.02 12.19 25.17
N ALA A 468 -20.71 12.19 25.16
CA ALA A 468 -19.88 11.29 25.97
C ALA A 468 -18.66 12.08 26.47
N GLY A 469 -18.03 11.66 27.54
CA GLY A 469 -16.74 12.19 27.95
C GLY A 469 -15.66 11.70 26.99
N VAL A 470 -15.54 10.38 26.86
CA VAL A 470 -14.56 9.73 25.96
C VAL A 470 -15.24 8.66 25.13
N LEU A 471 -14.99 8.68 23.82
CA LEU A 471 -15.25 7.56 22.90
C LEU A 471 -13.92 6.86 22.66
N GLN A 472 -13.79 5.59 22.99
CA GLN A 472 -12.51 4.89 22.88
C GLN A 472 -12.67 3.48 22.30
N SER A 473 -11.57 2.98 21.69
CA SER A 473 -11.45 1.56 21.35
C SER A 473 -11.37 0.71 22.61
N GLN A 474 -11.69 -0.58 22.49
CA GLN A 474 -11.71 -1.51 23.62
C GLN A 474 -10.37 -1.62 24.37
N ASP A 475 -9.25 -1.46 23.65
CA ASP A 475 -7.90 -1.48 24.20
C ASP A 475 -7.40 -0.10 24.66
N GLY A 476 -8.24 0.94 24.53
CA GLY A 476 -7.90 2.31 24.87
C GLY A 476 -6.86 2.98 23.95
N SER A 477 -6.39 2.29 22.91
CA SER A 477 -5.32 2.78 22.04
C SER A 477 -5.76 3.88 21.06
N SER A 478 -7.06 3.99 20.81
CA SER A 478 -7.68 5.05 20.02
C SER A 478 -8.84 5.64 20.80
N TYR A 479 -8.87 6.95 20.94
CA TYR A 479 -9.94 7.62 21.65
C TYR A 479 -10.21 9.03 21.10
N TRP A 480 -11.40 9.52 21.42
CA TRP A 480 -11.80 10.90 21.24
C TRP A 480 -12.37 11.40 22.57
N ASP A 481 -11.64 12.27 23.24
CA ASP A 481 -12.09 12.98 24.42
C ASP A 481 -12.90 14.19 23.98
N LEU A 482 -14.20 14.13 24.21
CA LEU A 482 -15.14 15.19 23.80
C LEU A 482 -15.15 16.39 24.75
N GLU A 483 -14.51 16.30 25.92
CA GLU A 483 -14.36 17.43 26.86
C GLU A 483 -13.13 18.29 26.49
N THR A 484 -12.00 17.63 26.17
CA THR A 484 -10.75 18.31 25.82
C THR A 484 -10.62 18.55 24.32
N GLY A 485 -11.34 17.81 23.49
CA GLY A 485 -11.24 17.80 22.04
C GLY A 485 -10.07 16.95 21.52
N GLU A 486 -9.34 16.23 22.38
CA GLU A 486 -8.23 15.40 21.99
C GLU A 486 -8.70 14.17 21.20
N VAL A 487 -8.05 13.90 20.06
CA VAL A 487 -8.30 12.72 19.23
C VAL A 487 -7.00 11.96 19.05
N VAL A 488 -6.97 10.71 19.49
CA VAL A 488 -5.86 9.78 19.28
C VAL A 488 -6.37 8.60 18.47
N LEU A 489 -5.83 8.40 17.28
CA LEU A 489 -6.17 7.28 16.40
C LEU A 489 -4.91 6.49 16.10
N ARG A 490 -4.86 5.23 16.49
CA ARG A 490 -3.66 4.38 16.38
C ARG A 490 -3.13 4.23 14.95
N ALA A 491 -3.98 4.34 13.95
CA ALA A 491 -3.64 4.20 12.53
C ALA A 491 -3.45 5.54 11.78
N TYR A 492 -3.54 6.68 12.49
CA TYR A 492 -3.40 8.00 11.89
C TYR A 492 -2.31 8.79 12.61
N ALA A 493 -1.76 9.77 11.92
CA ALA A 493 -0.73 10.64 12.47
C ALA A 493 -1.23 11.30 13.76
N THR A 494 -0.46 11.19 14.84
CA THR A 494 -0.71 11.92 16.09
C THR A 494 -0.58 13.42 15.87
N THR A 495 -1.12 14.25 16.76
CA THR A 495 -0.94 15.72 16.74
C THR A 495 0.53 16.10 16.59
N ASP A 496 1.42 15.41 17.31
CA ASP A 496 2.88 15.55 17.19
C ASP A 496 3.42 15.30 15.76
N SER A 497 2.81 14.36 15.03
CA SER A 497 3.21 14.06 13.65
C SER A 497 2.68 15.10 12.69
N VAL A 498 1.48 15.62 12.94
CA VAL A 498 0.88 16.72 12.17
C VAL A 498 1.65 18.01 12.42
N ASP A 499 2.01 18.30 13.67
CA ASP A 499 2.82 19.48 14.03
C ASP A 499 4.22 19.40 13.40
N LYS A 500 4.87 18.23 13.41
CA LYS A 500 6.14 18.01 12.71
C LYS A 500 6.04 18.15 11.20
N VAL A 501 4.93 17.76 10.61
CA VAL A 501 4.66 18.01 9.18
C VAL A 501 4.42 19.50 8.96
N GLY A 502 3.67 20.16 9.82
CA GLY A 502 3.46 21.61 9.81
C GLY A 502 4.77 22.40 9.93
N ASP A 503 5.65 21.99 10.86
CA ASP A 503 6.98 22.58 11.03
C ASP A 503 7.85 22.38 9.78
N ARG A 504 7.85 21.19 9.20
CA ARG A 504 8.57 20.87 7.95
C ARG A 504 8.00 21.62 6.75
N VAL A 505 6.68 21.78 6.67
CA VAL A 505 6.05 22.62 5.63
C VAL A 505 6.48 24.07 5.78
N THR A 506 6.49 24.59 7.00
CA THR A 506 6.97 25.94 7.30
C THR A 506 8.46 26.11 7.00
N GLU A 507 9.28 25.08 7.28
CA GLU A 507 10.69 25.06 6.88
C GLU A 507 10.85 25.05 5.35
N ILE A 508 10.06 24.25 4.63
CA ILE A 508 10.07 24.21 3.16
C ILE A 508 9.57 25.54 2.56
N GLU A 509 8.50 26.12 3.12
CA GLU A 509 8.00 27.43 2.70
C GLU A 509 9.02 28.57 2.94
N ASN A 510 9.85 28.43 3.98
CA ASN A 510 10.94 29.37 4.27
C ASN A 510 12.22 29.08 3.47
N GLN A 511 12.38 27.89 2.87
CA GLN A 511 13.46 27.61 1.93
C GLN A 511 13.14 28.31 0.60
N LYS A 512 13.88 29.40 0.33
CA LYS A 512 13.83 30.04 -0.98
C LYS A 512 14.42 29.09 -2.01
N MET A 513 13.57 28.36 -2.71
CA MET A 513 13.99 27.59 -3.88
C MET A 513 14.09 28.52 -5.08
N TYR A 514 15.28 28.65 -5.63
CA TYR A 514 15.53 29.46 -6.80
C TYR A 514 15.62 28.61 -8.06
N ARG A 515 14.96 29.08 -9.12
CA ARG A 515 15.10 28.55 -10.49
C ARG A 515 15.70 29.61 -11.38
N LEU A 516 16.87 29.34 -11.96
CA LEU A 516 17.54 30.25 -12.86
C LEU A 516 17.26 29.87 -14.33
N VAL A 517 16.95 30.86 -15.14
CA VAL A 517 16.70 30.71 -16.58
C VAL A 517 17.63 31.66 -17.33
N ILE A 518 18.38 31.12 -18.28
CA ILE A 518 19.25 31.91 -19.17
C ILE A 518 18.49 32.20 -20.47
N SER A 519 18.43 33.48 -20.84
CA SER A 519 17.90 33.90 -22.12
C SER A 519 18.95 34.68 -22.95
N SER A 520 18.82 34.69 -24.25
CA SER A 520 19.73 35.39 -25.14
C SER A 520 19.01 36.45 -25.97
N SER A 521 19.60 37.64 -26.08
CA SER A 521 19.03 38.72 -26.85
C SER A 521 18.93 38.45 -28.37
N ASN A 522 19.87 37.71 -28.93
CA ASN A 522 19.98 37.45 -30.38
C ASN A 522 19.91 35.94 -30.71
N GLY A 523 19.37 35.11 -29.79
CA GLY A 523 19.30 33.67 -29.95
C GLY A 523 20.62 32.98 -29.65
N ASN A 524 20.70 31.68 -29.98
CA ASN A 524 21.82 30.80 -29.67
C ASN A 524 22.47 30.14 -30.89
N ILE A 525 22.06 30.55 -32.10
CA ILE A 525 22.62 30.08 -33.37
C ILE A 525 23.03 31.26 -34.20
N PHE A 526 24.32 31.38 -34.51
CA PHE A 526 24.90 32.46 -35.29
C PHE A 526 25.46 31.94 -36.60
N LYS A 527 25.24 32.68 -37.69
CA LYS A 527 25.76 32.37 -39.02
C LYS A 527 26.81 33.40 -39.40
N ASN A 528 27.76 32.99 -40.25
CA ASN A 528 28.84 33.84 -40.84
C ASN A 528 29.91 34.31 -39.83
N GLY A 529 30.10 33.62 -38.71
CA GLY A 529 31.23 33.87 -37.80
C GLY A 529 31.15 35.17 -36.99
N ILE A 530 30.04 35.89 -37.04
CA ILE A 530 29.81 37.10 -36.24
C ILE A 530 28.86 36.73 -35.08
N ILE A 531 29.39 36.75 -33.87
CA ILE A 531 28.61 36.52 -32.64
C ILE A 531 28.56 37.85 -31.88
N ASN A 532 27.35 38.27 -31.57
CA ASN A 532 27.09 39.40 -30.71
C ASN A 532 25.73 39.17 -30.08
N THR A 533 25.73 38.76 -28.82
CA THR A 533 24.51 38.53 -28.04
C THR A 533 24.75 38.79 -26.57
N THR A 534 23.72 39.19 -25.86
CA THR A 534 23.75 39.33 -24.41
C THR A 534 22.97 38.15 -23.82
N LEU A 535 23.59 37.41 -22.91
CA LEU A 535 22.93 36.43 -22.09
C LEU A 535 22.44 37.09 -20.79
N TYR A 536 21.19 36.83 -20.46
CA TYR A 536 20.54 37.31 -19.24
C TYR A 536 20.21 36.13 -18.34
N ALA A 537 20.55 36.22 -17.06
CA ALA A 537 20.14 35.29 -16.03
C ALA A 537 18.90 35.85 -15.31
N THR A 538 17.81 35.15 -15.37
CA THR A 538 16.57 35.49 -14.69
C THR A 538 16.29 34.45 -13.61
N VAL A 539 16.09 34.88 -12.38
CA VAL A 539 15.85 34.00 -11.22
C VAL A 539 14.41 34.13 -10.77
N PHE A 540 13.78 32.98 -10.60
CA PHE A 540 12.45 32.87 -10.05
C PHE A 540 12.52 32.19 -8.67
N SER A 541 11.79 32.70 -7.70
CA SER A 541 11.45 32.00 -6.48
C SER A 541 9.99 31.60 -6.59
N TRP A 542 9.73 30.29 -6.69
CA TRP A 542 8.45 29.79 -7.15
C TRP A 542 8.10 30.37 -8.54
N ASP A 543 7.02 31.07 -8.70
CA ASP A 543 6.63 31.72 -9.97
C ASP A 543 6.93 33.22 -10.02
N GLU A 544 7.51 33.79 -8.95
CA GLU A 544 7.83 35.22 -8.87
C GLU A 544 9.25 35.50 -9.37
N ASN A 545 9.39 36.46 -10.28
CA ASN A 545 10.70 36.91 -10.74
C ASN A 545 11.38 37.74 -9.65
N VAL A 546 12.42 37.20 -9.04
CA VAL A 546 13.19 37.81 -7.96
C VAL A 546 14.57 38.33 -8.37
N THR A 547 14.86 38.35 -9.67
CA THR A 547 16.17 38.74 -10.21
C THR A 547 16.67 40.07 -9.66
N ASP A 548 15.79 41.06 -9.57
CA ASP A 548 16.17 42.41 -9.12
C ASP A 548 16.46 42.51 -7.62
N THR A 549 15.98 41.55 -6.82
CA THR A 549 16.22 41.49 -5.37
C THR A 549 17.54 40.85 -5.00
N LEU A 550 18.23 40.23 -5.95
CA LEU A 550 19.49 39.51 -5.76
C LEU A 550 20.68 40.41 -6.14
N ASP A 551 21.79 40.27 -5.43
CA ASP A 551 23.03 41.01 -5.73
C ASP A 551 23.73 40.43 -6.97
N GLU A 552 24.36 41.29 -7.77
CA GLU A 552 25.07 40.87 -8.99
C GLU A 552 26.19 39.86 -8.72
N ASN A 553 26.87 39.96 -7.59
CA ASN A 553 27.97 39.06 -7.20
C ASN A 553 27.52 37.66 -6.82
N GLN A 554 26.21 37.39 -6.78
CA GLN A 554 25.66 36.03 -6.61
C GLN A 554 25.61 35.24 -7.92
N PHE A 555 25.70 35.91 -9.06
CA PHE A 555 25.59 35.28 -10.38
C PHE A 555 26.98 34.93 -10.92
N ILE A 556 27.29 33.65 -11.04
CA ILE A 556 28.59 33.18 -11.51
C ILE A 556 28.41 32.52 -12.87
N TRP A 557 29.05 33.13 -13.87
CA TRP A 557 29.04 32.59 -15.22
C TRP A 557 30.22 31.69 -15.46
N THR A 558 29.99 30.56 -16.13
CA THR A 558 31.03 29.62 -16.56
C THR A 558 30.86 29.26 -18.02
N ARG A 559 31.98 29.18 -18.72
CA ARG A 559 32.08 28.77 -20.13
C ARG A 559 32.71 27.38 -20.23
N PHE A 560 32.16 26.57 -21.10
CA PHE A 560 32.73 25.29 -21.51
C PHE A 560 32.83 25.23 -23.06
N SER A 561 34.02 24.95 -23.55
CA SER A 561 34.32 24.76 -24.95
C SER A 561 35.29 23.59 -25.17
N GLU A 562 35.84 23.43 -26.37
CA GLU A 562 36.88 22.44 -26.66
C GLU A 562 38.27 22.86 -26.12
N ASP A 563 38.44 24.11 -25.69
CA ASP A 563 39.68 24.70 -25.18
C ASP A 563 39.58 24.97 -23.66
N ALA A 564 39.94 23.94 -22.87
CA ALA A 564 39.83 23.98 -21.40
C ALA A 564 40.76 25.05 -20.75
N GLU A 565 41.89 25.42 -21.36
CA GLU A 565 42.77 26.48 -20.84
C GLU A 565 42.15 27.86 -21.08
N ALA A 566 41.60 28.09 -22.26
CA ALA A 566 40.86 29.30 -22.56
C ALA A 566 39.57 29.43 -21.71
N ASP A 567 38.90 28.32 -21.44
CA ASP A 567 37.72 28.31 -20.54
C ASP A 567 38.09 28.69 -19.13
N LYS A 568 39.19 28.20 -18.62
CA LYS A 568 39.67 28.56 -17.26
C LYS A 568 39.94 30.05 -17.15
N LEU A 569 40.66 30.64 -18.14
CA LEU A 569 40.94 32.08 -18.15
C LEU A 569 39.66 32.92 -18.26
N TRP A 570 38.72 32.46 -19.08
CA TRP A 570 37.42 33.13 -19.23
C TRP A 570 36.61 33.06 -17.94
N ASN A 571 36.52 31.89 -17.30
CA ASN A 571 35.80 31.67 -16.07
C ASN A 571 36.40 32.49 -14.92
N ASP A 572 37.72 32.54 -14.80
CA ASP A 572 38.41 33.37 -13.81
C ASP A 572 38.12 34.86 -14.01
N ALA A 573 38.02 35.33 -15.28
CA ALA A 573 37.71 36.71 -15.59
C ALA A 573 36.24 37.10 -15.31
N HIS A 574 35.33 36.14 -15.37
CA HIS A 574 33.88 36.35 -15.16
C HIS A 574 33.38 35.86 -13.78
N PHE A 575 34.30 35.53 -12.89
CA PHE A 575 33.97 35.10 -11.50
C PHE A 575 33.40 36.22 -10.62
N GLY A 576 33.44 37.46 -11.10
CA GLY A 576 33.03 38.66 -10.33
C GLY A 576 31.51 38.90 -10.24
N GLY A 577 30.70 38.09 -10.94
CA GLY A 577 29.26 38.12 -10.87
C GLY A 577 28.59 39.28 -11.65
N THR A 578 27.65 38.95 -12.49
CA THR A 578 26.74 39.90 -13.15
C THR A 578 25.48 39.20 -13.62
N LYS A 579 24.34 39.88 -13.61
CA LYS A 579 23.04 39.36 -14.09
C LYS A 579 23.00 39.14 -15.59
N SER A 580 23.92 39.73 -16.34
CA SER A 580 24.03 39.56 -17.79
C SER A 580 25.48 39.64 -18.26
N ILE A 581 25.79 38.94 -19.34
CA ILE A 581 27.09 38.97 -20.00
C ILE A 581 26.94 39.17 -21.51
N GLU A 582 27.88 39.94 -22.12
CA GLU A 582 27.97 40.05 -23.56
C GLU A 582 28.87 38.96 -24.11
N ILE A 583 28.39 38.25 -25.11
CA ILE A 583 29.13 37.19 -25.80
C ILE A 583 29.44 37.64 -27.23
N THR A 584 30.72 37.59 -27.56
CA THR A 584 31.25 38.02 -28.84
C THR A 584 31.92 36.88 -29.62
N SER A 585 32.41 37.13 -30.81
CA SER A 585 33.16 36.14 -31.59
C SER A 585 34.49 35.74 -30.95
N ASP A 586 35.00 36.53 -29.99
CA ASP A 586 36.22 36.18 -29.25
C ASP A 586 35.93 35.13 -28.15
N ASP A 587 34.70 35.07 -27.70
CA ASP A 587 34.27 34.14 -26.64
C ASP A 587 33.88 32.75 -27.20
N VAL A 588 33.60 32.66 -28.52
CA VAL A 588 33.14 31.41 -29.16
C VAL A 588 33.86 31.22 -30.47
N LYS A 589 34.85 30.32 -30.55
CA LYS A 589 35.56 30.03 -31.77
C LYS A 589 34.81 29.09 -32.71
N VAL A 590 34.31 27.97 -32.17
CA VAL A 590 33.51 26.98 -32.93
C VAL A 590 32.20 26.73 -32.20
N ARG A 591 32.28 26.32 -30.94
CA ARG A 591 31.14 26.05 -30.03
C ARG A 591 31.56 26.35 -28.60
N ALA A 592 30.68 26.98 -27.85
CA ALA A 592 30.80 27.12 -26.39
C ALA A 592 29.43 27.00 -25.74
N THR A 593 29.41 26.50 -24.55
CA THR A 593 28.23 26.42 -23.69
C THR A 593 28.44 27.32 -22.46
N PHE A 594 27.47 28.14 -22.14
CA PHE A 594 27.52 29.07 -21.02
C PHE A 594 26.51 28.62 -19.97
N PHE A 595 26.94 28.59 -18.71
CA PHE A 595 26.13 28.33 -17.55
C PHE A 595 26.18 29.53 -16.63
N CYS A 596 25.10 29.74 -15.90
CA CYS A 596 25.07 30.70 -14.79
C CYS A 596 24.60 29.97 -13.54
N ASP A 597 25.39 30.07 -12.48
CA ASP A 597 25.01 29.56 -11.16
C ASP A 597 24.69 30.73 -10.23
N LEU A 598 23.80 30.50 -9.30
CA LEU A 598 23.44 31.45 -8.25
C LEU A 598 24.03 30.96 -6.94
N ILE A 599 24.95 31.73 -6.35
CA ILE A 599 25.67 31.31 -5.14
C ILE A 599 25.30 32.16 -3.91
N ASP A 600 25.42 31.56 -2.75
CA ASP A 600 25.50 32.28 -1.48
C ASP A 600 26.87 32.94 -1.36
N THR A 601 26.89 34.25 -1.19
CA THR A 601 28.13 35.03 -1.15
C THR A 601 29.01 34.75 0.06
N THR A 602 28.45 34.15 1.12
CA THR A 602 29.16 33.83 2.37
C THR A 602 29.73 32.43 2.33
N THR A 603 28.90 31.44 1.95
CA THR A 603 29.27 30.02 1.93
C THR A 603 29.84 29.57 0.58
N ARG A 604 29.56 30.32 -0.48
CA ARG A 604 29.84 30.01 -1.88
C ARG A 604 29.20 28.71 -2.39
N ASN A 605 28.21 28.24 -1.70
CA ASN A 605 27.40 27.10 -2.16
C ASN A 605 26.36 27.57 -3.16
N SER A 606 26.00 26.72 -4.13
CA SER A 606 24.88 26.98 -5.04
C SER A 606 23.58 27.15 -4.26
N LEU A 607 22.79 28.15 -4.67
CA LEU A 607 21.44 28.39 -4.17
C LEU A 607 20.37 27.77 -5.10
N LEU A 608 20.82 27.21 -6.22
CA LEU A 608 19.99 26.43 -7.15
C LEU A 608 19.99 25.00 -6.63
N GLY A 609 18.83 24.51 -6.19
CA GLY A 609 18.66 23.18 -5.57
C GLY A 609 18.97 22.01 -6.52
#